data_de27fb765c2b5ac807d23ddfeb18475e
#
_entry.id   de27fb765c2b5ac807d23ddfeb18475e
#
_cell.length_a   1.000
_cell.length_b   1.000
_cell.length_c   1.000
_cell.angle_alpha   90.00
_cell.angle_beta   90.00
_cell.angle_gamma   90.00
#
_symmetry.space_group_name_H-M   'P 1'
#
loop_
_entity.id
_entity.type
_entity.pdbx_description
1 polymer ?
#
loop_
_entity_poly.entity_id
_entity_poly.type
_entity_poly.pdbx_seq_one_letter_code
_entity_poly.pdbx_strand_id
1 'polypeptide(L)'
;MRCRQALRTLLQSTVHPKNTMRSFCGLLVLSLFLGAGPNQRASGQSDGPDPHPRGQLNAEQVAENLVRMNLERAQALLAYQSTRVYRLEYKGFPGGRAAEMVVKVKYQAPAKKEFEVISETGSKVLIDRVFRKLLQSEKEAFEAENQKRIAINQENYEFRMIGFEDGTGGPCYVLSVKPRTKSKYLFQGKIWVDAEQFAIVKIEGEPAKNPSFWIRDTKIETRYVNVDDFWLPEHNHSVTAVRLGGHADFNIEYKDYRITGASPLNKLSELWGPAGNTK
;
A
#
# COMPACT_ATOMS: atom_id res chain seq x y z
N MET A 1 38.13 -18.08 -44.32
CA MET A 1 36.66 -17.78 -44.25
C MET A 1 36.00 -18.13 -42.90
N ARG A 2 36.69 -18.16 -41.75
CA ARG A 2 36.12 -18.55 -40.46
C ARG A 2 36.08 -17.46 -39.37
N CYS A 3 36.48 -16.23 -39.71
CA CYS A 3 36.57 -15.14 -38.71
C CYS A 3 35.45 -14.10 -38.79
N ARG A 4 34.50 -14.21 -39.74
CA ARG A 4 33.39 -13.27 -39.89
C ARG A 4 32.05 -13.76 -39.25
N GLN A 5 31.98 -15.00 -38.81
CA GLN A 5 30.77 -15.53 -38.13
C GLN A 5 30.79 -15.32 -36.61
N ALA A 6 31.97 -15.19 -35.99
CA ALA A 6 32.06 -14.98 -34.53
C ALA A 6 31.66 -13.55 -34.09
N LEU A 7 31.75 -12.55 -34.97
CA LEU A 7 31.39 -11.16 -34.66
C LEU A 7 29.88 -10.86 -34.79
N ARG A 8 29.13 -11.73 -35.46
CA ARG A 8 27.65 -11.56 -35.57
C ARG A 8 26.88 -12.12 -34.38
N THR A 9 27.44 -13.02 -33.60
CA THR A 9 26.79 -13.64 -32.43
C THR A 9 26.95 -12.80 -31.16
N LEU A 10 27.90 -11.89 -31.10
CA LEU A 10 28.13 -10.99 -29.96
C LEU A 10 27.30 -9.69 -29.99
N LEU A 11 26.70 -9.37 -31.14
CA LEU A 11 25.83 -8.18 -31.28
C LEU A 11 24.34 -8.46 -31.16
N GLN A 12 23.93 -9.70 -30.91
CA GLN A 12 22.52 -10.09 -30.69
C GLN A 12 22.12 -10.32 -29.24
N SER A 13 23.00 -10.12 -28.28
CA SER A 13 22.60 -9.97 -26.86
C SER A 13 22.21 -8.51 -26.57
N THR A 14 21.37 -7.93 -27.41
CA THR A 14 20.61 -6.74 -27.03
C THR A 14 19.69 -7.15 -25.90
N VAL A 15 20.14 -6.84 -24.69
CA VAL A 15 19.33 -6.80 -23.48
C VAL A 15 17.97 -6.19 -23.86
N HIS A 16 16.95 -7.02 -23.91
CA HIS A 16 15.60 -6.57 -24.17
C HIS A 16 15.17 -5.64 -23.03
N PRO A 17 14.91 -4.35 -23.28
CA PRO A 17 14.47 -3.43 -22.23
C PRO A 17 13.06 -3.75 -21.71
N LYS A 18 12.46 -4.86 -22.15
CA LYS A 18 11.08 -5.26 -21.81
C LYS A 18 10.92 -5.76 -20.37
N ASN A 19 12.00 -6.17 -19.68
CA ASN A 19 11.87 -6.78 -18.34
C ASN A 19 12.12 -5.80 -17.19
N THR A 20 12.77 -4.66 -17.43
CA THR A 20 13.18 -3.75 -16.35
C THR A 20 12.04 -2.90 -15.81
N MET A 21 10.97 -2.69 -16.57
CA MET A 21 9.88 -1.81 -16.18
C MET A 21 8.64 -2.54 -15.65
N ARG A 22 8.58 -3.87 -15.77
CA ARG A 22 7.54 -4.69 -15.11
C ARG A 22 7.58 -4.62 -13.58
N SER A 23 8.72 -4.23 -13.03
CA SER A 23 8.98 -4.19 -11.59
C SER A 23 8.54 -2.89 -10.89
N PHE A 24 8.22 -1.83 -11.64
CA PHE A 24 7.84 -0.54 -11.06
C PHE A 24 6.42 -0.54 -10.47
N CYS A 25 5.54 -1.40 -11.00
CA CYS A 25 4.13 -1.40 -10.66
C CYS A 25 3.78 -2.10 -9.34
N GLY A 26 4.64 -2.98 -8.83
CA GLY A 26 4.30 -3.81 -7.65
C GLY A 26 4.20 -3.05 -6.33
N LEU A 27 4.80 -1.86 -6.24
CA LEU A 27 4.93 -1.13 -4.99
C LEU A 27 3.76 -0.19 -4.69
N LEU A 28 3.10 0.30 -5.72
CA LEU A 28 2.01 1.26 -5.59
C LEU A 28 0.67 0.62 -5.23
N VAL A 29 0.59 -0.71 -5.31
CA VAL A 29 -0.61 -1.48 -4.93
C VAL A 29 -0.77 -1.60 -3.42
N LEU A 30 0.26 -1.26 -2.64
CA LEU A 30 0.23 -1.37 -1.17
C LEU A 30 -0.83 -0.48 -0.51
N SER A 31 -1.30 0.55 -1.19
CA SER A 31 -2.26 1.51 -0.63
C SER A 31 -3.71 1.03 -0.56
N LEU A 32 -4.03 -0.19 -0.99
CA LEU A 32 -5.43 -0.58 -1.21
C LEU A 32 -5.89 -1.85 -0.50
N PHE A 33 -5.00 -2.57 0.19
CA PHE A 33 -5.37 -3.88 0.72
C PHE A 33 -5.15 -4.03 2.21
N LEU A 34 -6.22 -3.93 2.93
CA LEU A 34 -6.42 -4.47 4.26
C LEU A 34 -7.10 -5.85 4.09
N GLY A 35 -6.32 -6.82 3.61
CA GLY A 35 -6.84 -8.16 3.29
C GLY A 35 -7.02 -9.02 4.52
N ALA A 36 -8.14 -9.71 4.56
CA ALA A 36 -8.49 -10.71 5.56
C ALA A 36 -7.80 -12.05 5.31
N GLY A 37 -7.04 -12.54 6.29
CA GLY A 37 -6.57 -13.92 6.36
C GLY A 37 -7.21 -14.67 7.52
N PRO A 38 -7.36 -16.00 7.47
CA PRO A 38 -7.97 -16.77 8.55
C PRO A 38 -7.08 -16.78 9.79
N ASN A 39 -7.71 -16.58 10.95
CA ASN A 39 -7.13 -16.56 12.28
C ASN A 39 -6.53 -17.94 12.65
N GLN A 40 -5.20 -18.00 12.85
CA GLN A 40 -4.57 -19.08 13.63
C GLN A 40 -3.87 -18.43 14.84
N ARG A 41 -4.28 -18.84 16.03
CA ARG A 41 -3.69 -18.40 17.29
C ARG A 41 -2.28 -18.98 17.43
N ALA A 42 -1.29 -18.12 17.58
CA ALA A 42 0.01 -18.47 18.11
C ALA A 42 0.21 -17.73 19.44
N SER A 43 0.22 -18.46 20.53
CA SER A 43 0.59 -17.96 21.87
C SER A 43 2.10 -17.95 21.99
N GLY A 44 2.68 -16.77 22.11
CA GLY A 44 4.09 -16.55 22.41
C GLY A 44 4.24 -15.42 23.42
N GLN A 45 4.52 -15.76 24.67
CA GLN A 45 4.77 -14.85 25.77
C GLN A 45 6.21 -14.37 25.68
N SER A 46 6.44 -13.07 25.59
CA SER A 46 7.76 -12.45 25.77
C SER A 46 7.71 -11.47 26.93
N ASP A 47 8.24 -11.88 28.07
CA ASP A 47 8.43 -11.05 29.24
C ASP A 47 9.64 -10.11 29.05
N GLY A 48 9.37 -8.82 28.80
CA GLY A 48 10.29 -7.70 28.92
C GLY A 48 9.58 -6.54 29.63
N PRO A 49 10.27 -5.69 30.42
CA PRO A 49 9.63 -4.58 31.11
C PRO A 49 9.01 -3.61 30.08
N ASP A 50 7.71 -3.48 30.15
CA ASP A 50 6.89 -2.67 29.26
C ASP A 50 7.02 -1.18 29.64
N PRO A 51 7.54 -0.29 28.78
CA PRO A 51 7.73 1.12 29.10
C PRO A 51 6.43 1.96 29.01
N HIS A 52 5.27 1.30 28.87
CA HIS A 52 4.01 1.99 28.61
C HIS A 52 3.24 2.35 29.90
N PRO A 53 2.58 3.54 29.95
CA PRO A 53 1.67 3.87 31.05
C PRO A 53 0.57 2.80 31.14
N ARG A 54 0.23 2.40 32.37
CA ARG A 54 -0.82 1.40 32.63
C ARG A 54 -2.13 1.82 31.95
N GLY A 55 -2.57 1.04 30.98
CA GLY A 55 -3.80 1.26 30.21
C GLY A 55 -3.62 1.44 28.71
N GLN A 56 -2.40 1.58 28.20
CA GLN A 56 -2.14 1.57 26.75
C GLN A 56 -1.94 0.15 26.23
N LEU A 57 -2.48 -0.11 25.02
CA LEU A 57 -2.31 -1.40 24.35
C LEU A 57 -0.84 -1.57 23.92
N ASN A 58 -0.35 -2.79 23.95
CA ASN A 58 0.95 -3.13 23.38
C ASN A 58 0.86 -3.29 21.84
N ALA A 59 2.00 -3.41 21.16
CA ALA A 59 2.06 -3.48 19.69
C ALA A 59 1.27 -4.65 19.10
N GLU A 60 1.26 -5.79 19.78
CA GLU A 60 0.55 -6.99 19.35
C GLU A 60 -0.96 -6.79 19.42
N GLN A 61 -1.45 -6.27 20.53
CA GLN A 61 -2.87 -5.93 20.72
C GLN A 61 -3.37 -4.89 19.70
N VAL A 62 -2.57 -3.85 19.43
CA VAL A 62 -2.91 -2.85 18.41
C VAL A 62 -2.95 -3.50 17.03
N ALA A 63 -1.97 -4.35 16.69
CA ALA A 63 -1.94 -5.05 15.40
C ALA A 63 -3.12 -6.04 15.24
N GLU A 64 -3.50 -6.76 16.29
CA GLU A 64 -4.67 -7.65 16.28
C GLU A 64 -5.97 -6.88 16.05
N ASN A 65 -6.17 -5.77 16.78
CA ASN A 65 -7.34 -4.91 16.60
C ASN A 65 -7.37 -4.31 15.19
N LEU A 66 -6.23 -3.83 14.69
CA LEU A 66 -6.08 -3.32 13.34
C LEU A 66 -6.54 -4.37 12.31
N VAL A 67 -6.02 -5.60 12.39
CA VAL A 67 -6.37 -6.68 11.45
C VAL A 67 -7.85 -7.01 11.51
N ARG A 68 -8.41 -7.13 12.71
CA ARG A 68 -9.82 -7.43 12.92
C ARG A 68 -10.73 -6.35 12.34
N MET A 69 -10.47 -5.07 12.67
CA MET A 69 -11.28 -3.95 12.18
C MET A 69 -11.16 -3.75 10.67
N ASN A 70 -10.00 -4.00 10.11
CA ASN A 70 -9.81 -3.95 8.66
C ASN A 70 -10.60 -5.04 7.94
N LEU A 71 -10.66 -6.24 8.53
CA LEU A 71 -11.47 -7.33 8.00
C LEU A 71 -12.98 -6.97 8.02
N GLU A 72 -13.47 -6.44 9.13
CA GLU A 72 -14.86 -6.01 9.25
C GLU A 72 -15.21 -4.93 8.23
N ARG A 73 -14.36 -3.89 8.09
CA ARG A 73 -14.55 -2.84 7.07
C ARG A 73 -14.52 -3.39 5.65
N ALA A 74 -13.59 -4.31 5.35
CA ALA A 74 -13.50 -4.92 4.04
C ALA A 74 -14.74 -5.75 3.67
N GLN A 75 -15.34 -6.42 4.65
CA GLN A 75 -16.59 -7.18 4.47
C GLN A 75 -17.82 -6.26 4.35
N ALA A 76 -17.81 -5.14 5.08
CA ALA A 76 -18.91 -4.18 5.07
C ALA A 76 -18.92 -3.29 3.83
N LEU A 77 -17.80 -3.00 3.21
CA LEU A 77 -17.69 -2.15 2.02
C LEU A 77 -18.09 -2.93 0.77
N LEU A 78 -19.29 -2.71 0.28
CA LEU A 78 -19.82 -3.44 -0.88
C LEU A 78 -19.53 -2.75 -2.20
N ALA A 79 -19.63 -1.41 -2.25
CA ALA A 79 -19.36 -0.67 -3.49
C ALA A 79 -18.99 0.80 -3.22
N TYR A 80 -18.09 1.33 -4.02
CA TYR A 80 -17.78 2.76 -4.07
C TYR A 80 -17.36 3.21 -5.45
N GLN A 81 -17.40 4.53 -5.66
CA GLN A 81 -16.83 5.22 -6.80
C GLN A 81 -15.85 6.28 -6.33
N SER A 82 -14.81 6.56 -7.13
CA SER A 82 -13.86 7.63 -6.86
C SER A 82 -13.20 8.12 -8.15
N THR A 83 -12.58 9.28 -8.08
CA THR A 83 -11.70 9.82 -9.12
C THR A 83 -10.26 9.74 -8.63
N ARG A 84 -9.33 9.36 -9.49
CA ARG A 84 -7.90 9.37 -9.18
C ARG A 84 -7.15 10.19 -10.18
N VAL A 85 -6.20 10.98 -9.67
CA VAL A 85 -5.27 11.76 -10.49
C VAL A 85 -3.87 11.26 -10.26
N TYR A 86 -3.29 10.65 -11.27
CA TYR A 86 -1.91 10.15 -11.28
C TYR A 86 -1.02 11.21 -11.90
N ARG A 87 0.04 11.65 -11.20
CA ARG A 87 1.06 12.57 -11.70
C ARG A 87 2.43 11.96 -11.51
N LEU A 88 3.24 11.96 -12.57
CA LEU A 88 4.62 11.48 -12.54
C LEU A 88 5.52 12.49 -13.20
N GLU A 89 6.51 12.97 -12.47
CA GLU A 89 7.64 13.73 -12.97
C GLU A 89 8.91 12.88 -12.89
N TYR A 90 9.60 12.74 -14.00
CA TYR A 90 10.93 12.17 -14.05
C TYR A 90 11.94 13.26 -14.41
N LYS A 91 13.00 13.41 -13.59
CA LYS A 91 14.13 14.31 -13.83
C LYS A 91 15.40 13.48 -13.88
N GLY A 92 16.04 13.41 -15.05
CA GLY A 92 17.26 12.61 -15.27
C GLY A 92 17.58 12.42 -16.74
N PHE A 93 18.64 11.64 -17.01
CA PHE A 93 19.04 11.29 -18.37
C PHE A 93 18.03 10.29 -19.00
N PRO A 94 17.70 10.44 -20.29
CA PRO A 94 18.14 11.38 -21.31
C PRO A 94 17.32 12.70 -21.37
N GLY A 95 16.64 13.08 -20.31
CA GLY A 95 15.87 14.32 -20.19
C GLY A 95 14.64 14.13 -19.31
N GLY A 96 14.12 15.25 -18.80
CA GLY A 96 12.92 15.26 -17.97
C GLY A 96 11.68 14.88 -18.76
N ARG A 97 10.73 14.20 -18.08
CA ARG A 97 9.43 13.82 -18.63
C ARG A 97 8.38 13.94 -17.54
N ALA A 98 7.20 14.40 -17.92
CA ALA A 98 6.05 14.42 -17.02
C ALA A 98 4.83 13.80 -17.73
N ALA A 99 3.93 13.25 -16.92
CA ALA A 99 2.65 12.77 -17.39
C ALA A 99 1.60 12.88 -16.28
N GLU A 100 0.36 13.08 -16.69
CA GLU A 100 -0.82 13.03 -15.84
C GLU A 100 -1.86 12.10 -16.46
N MET A 101 -2.59 11.37 -15.63
CA MET A 101 -3.73 10.56 -16.05
C MET A 101 -4.84 10.67 -15.01
N VAL A 102 -6.06 10.95 -15.47
CA VAL A 102 -7.27 10.97 -14.63
C VAL A 102 -8.10 9.73 -14.89
N VAL A 103 -8.50 9.04 -13.84
CA VAL A 103 -9.22 7.77 -13.90
C VAL A 103 -10.41 7.78 -12.97
N LYS A 104 -11.58 7.42 -13.45
CA LYS A 104 -12.71 7.02 -12.60
C LYS A 104 -12.55 5.56 -12.20
N VAL A 105 -12.80 5.30 -10.94
CA VAL A 105 -12.72 3.96 -10.35
C VAL A 105 -14.08 3.56 -9.82
N LYS A 106 -14.51 2.33 -10.15
CA LYS A 106 -15.70 1.69 -9.57
C LYS A 106 -15.25 0.42 -8.90
N TYR A 107 -15.54 0.29 -7.62
CA TYR A 107 -15.31 -0.91 -6.83
C TYR A 107 -16.63 -1.60 -6.53
N GLN A 108 -16.65 -2.91 -6.61
CA GLN A 108 -17.74 -3.78 -6.20
C GLN A 108 -17.18 -5.05 -5.56
N ALA A 109 -17.58 -5.30 -4.33
CA ALA A 109 -17.19 -6.49 -3.59
C ALA A 109 -17.60 -7.78 -4.35
N PRO A 110 -16.88 -8.89 -4.17
CA PRO A 110 -15.71 -9.03 -3.30
C PRO A 110 -14.40 -8.59 -3.94
N ALA A 111 -14.30 -8.50 -5.26
CA ALA A 111 -13.02 -8.31 -5.93
C ALA A 111 -13.11 -7.64 -7.32
N LYS A 112 -14.18 -6.95 -7.63
CA LYS A 112 -14.33 -6.30 -8.93
C LYS A 112 -13.91 -4.84 -8.84
N LYS A 113 -12.92 -4.44 -9.65
CA LYS A 113 -12.49 -3.06 -9.79
C LYS A 113 -12.38 -2.68 -11.25
N GLU A 114 -13.09 -1.64 -11.63
CA GLU A 114 -13.11 -1.11 -12.99
C GLU A 114 -12.45 0.25 -13.04
N PHE A 115 -11.69 0.49 -14.10
CA PHE A 115 -10.97 1.73 -14.34
C PHE A 115 -11.39 2.30 -15.68
N GLU A 116 -11.89 3.54 -15.67
CA GLU A 116 -12.23 4.30 -16.86
C GLU A 116 -11.27 5.49 -16.96
N VAL A 117 -10.41 5.51 -17.97
CA VAL A 117 -9.48 6.61 -18.22
C VAL A 117 -10.26 7.79 -18.81
N ILE A 118 -10.24 8.91 -18.10
CA ILE A 118 -10.95 10.15 -18.48
C ILE A 118 -10.06 11.05 -19.31
N SER A 119 -8.79 11.21 -18.89
CA SER A 119 -7.82 12.03 -19.62
C SER A 119 -6.40 11.52 -19.41
N GLU A 120 -5.57 11.78 -20.40
CA GLU A 120 -4.13 11.50 -20.40
C GLU A 120 -3.40 12.69 -21.02
N THR A 121 -2.37 13.20 -20.33
CA THR A 121 -1.53 14.30 -20.82
C THR A 121 -0.05 14.02 -20.57
N GLY A 122 0.83 14.61 -21.39
CA GLY A 122 2.26 14.54 -21.24
C GLY A 122 2.90 13.31 -21.91
N SER A 123 3.91 12.72 -21.30
CA SER A 123 4.74 11.67 -21.89
C SER A 123 3.99 10.35 -22.09
N LYS A 124 3.74 9.98 -23.33
CA LYS A 124 3.10 8.71 -23.71
C LYS A 124 3.86 7.50 -23.17
N VAL A 125 5.20 7.58 -23.10
CA VAL A 125 6.04 6.51 -22.54
C VAL A 125 5.74 6.29 -21.06
N LEU A 126 5.56 7.36 -20.27
CA LEU A 126 5.19 7.24 -18.86
C LEU A 126 3.76 6.71 -18.70
N ILE A 127 2.82 7.17 -19.51
CA ILE A 127 1.45 6.68 -19.52
C ILE A 127 1.41 5.17 -19.78
N ASP A 128 1.98 4.72 -20.91
CA ASP A 128 1.89 3.32 -21.32
C ASP A 128 2.70 2.38 -20.43
N ARG A 129 3.88 2.82 -19.97
CA ARG A 129 4.81 1.95 -19.25
C ARG A 129 4.70 2.03 -17.74
N VAL A 130 4.09 3.09 -17.19
CA VAL A 130 3.92 3.25 -15.76
C VAL A 130 2.43 3.19 -15.41
N PHE A 131 1.62 4.14 -15.83
CA PHE A 131 0.25 4.26 -15.36
C PHE A 131 -0.63 3.07 -15.77
N ARG A 132 -0.61 2.66 -17.04
CA ARG A 132 -1.41 1.50 -17.50
C ARG A 132 -0.99 0.20 -16.84
N LYS A 133 0.31 0.03 -16.59
CA LYS A 133 0.80 -1.15 -15.85
C LYS A 133 0.44 -1.11 -14.38
N LEU A 134 0.39 0.06 -13.78
CA LEU A 134 -0.07 0.23 -12.42
C LEU A 134 -1.54 -0.20 -12.29
N LEU A 135 -2.42 0.29 -13.16
CA LEU A 135 -3.82 -0.12 -13.17
C LEU A 135 -3.98 -1.64 -13.39
N GLN A 136 -3.15 -2.23 -14.27
CA GLN A 136 -3.16 -3.67 -14.49
C GLN A 136 -2.69 -4.44 -13.24
N SER A 137 -1.60 -4.00 -12.61
CA SER A 137 -1.09 -4.63 -11.38
C SER A 137 -2.08 -4.51 -10.23
N GLU A 138 -2.84 -3.42 -10.17
CA GLU A 138 -3.89 -3.26 -9.18
C GLU A 138 -5.04 -4.26 -9.38
N LYS A 139 -5.45 -4.51 -10.63
CA LYS A 139 -6.42 -5.58 -10.93
C LYS A 139 -5.91 -6.95 -10.49
N GLU A 140 -4.67 -7.28 -10.82
CA GLU A 140 -4.04 -8.55 -10.43
C GLU A 140 -3.93 -8.73 -8.91
N ALA A 141 -3.69 -7.63 -8.17
CA ALA A 141 -3.58 -7.66 -6.71
C ALA A 141 -4.91 -7.97 -6.01
N PHE A 142 -6.05 -7.76 -6.67
CA PHE A 142 -7.37 -8.14 -6.16
C PHE A 142 -7.64 -9.65 -6.18
N GLU A 143 -6.82 -10.44 -6.85
CA GLU A 143 -6.91 -11.89 -6.80
C GLU A 143 -6.63 -12.38 -5.36
N ALA A 144 -7.49 -13.26 -4.85
CA ALA A 144 -7.49 -13.69 -3.44
C ALA A 144 -6.14 -14.22 -2.93
N GLU A 145 -5.38 -14.89 -3.79
CA GLU A 145 -4.04 -15.41 -3.45
C GLU A 145 -3.03 -14.27 -3.24
N ASN A 146 -3.11 -13.21 -4.03
CA ASN A 146 -2.23 -12.05 -3.90
C ASN A 146 -2.58 -11.21 -2.67
N GLN A 147 -3.85 -11.11 -2.30
CA GLN A 147 -4.29 -10.38 -1.12
C GLN A 147 -3.65 -10.90 0.17
N LYS A 148 -3.55 -12.22 0.35
CA LYS A 148 -2.88 -12.84 1.51
C LYS A 148 -1.40 -12.45 1.62
N ARG A 149 -0.71 -12.33 0.47
CA ARG A 149 0.72 -12.03 0.41
C ARG A 149 1.07 -10.57 0.71
N ILE A 150 0.10 -9.66 0.60
CA ILE A 150 0.32 -8.22 0.80
C ILE A 150 -0.35 -7.69 2.07
N ALA A 151 -1.15 -8.51 2.75
CA ALA A 151 -1.89 -8.11 3.94
C ALA A 151 -0.97 -7.59 5.05
N ILE A 152 -1.37 -6.49 5.69
CA ILE A 152 -0.69 -5.94 6.87
C ILE A 152 -1.20 -6.68 8.10
N ASN A 153 -0.56 -7.81 8.42
CA ASN A 153 -0.90 -8.69 9.52
C ASN A 153 0.36 -9.34 10.11
N GLN A 154 0.21 -10.08 11.20
CA GLN A 154 1.30 -10.76 11.91
C GLN A 154 1.96 -11.88 11.09
N GLU A 155 1.30 -12.44 10.08
CA GLU A 155 1.90 -13.44 9.19
C GLU A 155 2.98 -12.82 8.29
N ASN A 156 2.75 -11.60 7.82
CA ASN A 156 3.64 -10.91 6.89
C ASN A 156 4.61 -9.95 7.58
N TYR A 157 4.29 -9.45 8.78
CA TYR A 157 5.05 -8.39 9.45
C TYR A 157 5.33 -8.67 10.92
N GLU A 158 6.43 -8.11 11.40
CA GLU A 158 6.72 -7.87 12.80
C GLU A 158 6.34 -6.42 13.13
N PHE A 159 5.61 -6.24 14.23
CA PHE A 159 5.17 -4.94 14.72
C PHE A 159 5.91 -4.58 16.00
N ARG A 160 6.33 -3.32 16.13
CA ARG A 160 6.92 -2.79 17.35
C ARG A 160 6.31 -1.42 17.63
N MET A 161 5.82 -1.19 18.85
CA MET A 161 5.38 0.13 19.27
C MET A 161 6.59 1.07 19.35
N ILE A 162 6.48 2.24 18.73
CA ILE A 162 7.53 3.26 18.74
C ILE A 162 7.04 4.62 19.25
N GLY A 163 5.73 4.80 19.40
CA GLY A 163 5.18 6.04 19.93
C GLY A 163 3.66 6.06 19.99
N PHE A 164 3.18 7.16 20.56
CA PHE A 164 1.79 7.55 20.55
C PHE A 164 1.78 9.05 20.25
N GLU A 165 1.09 9.45 19.20
CA GLU A 165 1.13 10.82 18.68
C GLU A 165 -0.28 11.32 18.39
N ASP A 166 -0.51 12.63 18.53
CA ASP A 166 -1.73 13.26 18.04
C ASP A 166 -1.62 13.47 16.54
N GLY A 167 -2.41 12.70 15.78
CA GLY A 167 -2.54 12.83 14.33
C GLY A 167 -3.58 13.87 13.91
N THR A 168 -3.71 14.12 12.62
CA THR A 168 -4.70 15.06 12.05
C THR A 168 -6.16 14.68 12.34
N GLY A 169 -6.43 13.42 12.72
CA GLY A 169 -7.76 12.90 13.02
C GLY A 169 -7.97 12.47 14.46
N GLY A 170 -6.97 12.64 15.34
CA GLY A 170 -7.01 12.19 16.74
C GLY A 170 -5.76 11.42 17.15
N PRO A 171 -5.75 10.83 18.36
CA PRO A 171 -4.61 10.10 18.88
C PRO A 171 -4.33 8.81 18.05
N CYS A 172 -3.04 8.55 17.79
CA CYS A 172 -2.58 7.43 16.99
C CYS A 172 -1.48 6.64 17.69
N TYR A 173 -1.58 5.31 17.64
CA TYR A 173 -0.44 4.43 17.90
C TYR A 173 0.51 4.47 16.72
N VAL A 174 1.81 4.64 16.98
CA VAL A 174 2.84 4.59 15.93
C VAL A 174 3.58 3.27 16.02
N LEU A 175 3.45 2.44 15.00
CA LEU A 175 4.10 1.15 14.93
C LEU A 175 5.20 1.16 13.87
N SER A 176 6.39 0.68 14.23
CA SER A 176 7.39 0.24 13.26
C SER A 176 6.96 -1.12 12.71
N VAL A 177 7.01 -1.27 11.39
CA VAL A 177 6.66 -2.49 10.69
C VAL A 177 7.85 -3.02 9.89
N LYS A 178 8.18 -4.29 10.10
CA LYS A 178 9.25 -4.98 9.40
C LYS A 178 8.69 -6.24 8.76
N PRO A 179 8.83 -6.42 7.43
CA PRO A 179 8.31 -7.60 6.76
C PRO A 179 9.13 -8.84 7.14
N ARG A 180 8.46 -9.96 7.35
CA ARG A 180 9.09 -11.26 7.65
C ARG A 180 9.82 -11.86 6.45
N THR A 181 9.43 -11.43 5.23
CA THR A 181 10.05 -11.89 3.97
C THR A 181 10.44 -10.70 3.10
N LYS A 182 11.54 -10.84 2.35
CA LYS A 182 11.96 -9.82 1.37
C LYS A 182 11.13 -9.95 0.10
N SER A 183 10.09 -9.16 -0.01
CA SER A 183 9.21 -9.10 -1.18
C SER A 183 9.11 -7.67 -1.71
N LYS A 184 9.00 -7.52 -3.03
CA LYS A 184 8.70 -6.22 -3.66
C LYS A 184 7.27 -5.74 -3.42
N TYR A 185 6.43 -6.57 -2.84
CA TYR A 185 5.04 -6.26 -2.50
C TYR A 185 4.86 -5.88 -1.03
N LEU A 186 5.91 -6.02 -0.21
CA LEU A 186 5.92 -5.65 1.18
C LEU A 186 6.80 -4.40 1.38
N PHE A 187 6.57 -3.66 2.45
CA PHE A 187 7.33 -2.48 2.81
C PHE A 187 7.91 -2.61 4.22
N GLN A 188 8.89 -1.80 4.52
CA GLN A 188 9.36 -1.57 5.89
C GLN A 188 9.25 -0.09 6.21
N GLY A 189 8.93 0.24 7.44
CA GLY A 189 8.75 1.63 7.85
C GLY A 189 7.86 1.80 9.05
N LYS A 190 6.95 2.77 9.00
CA LYS A 190 6.04 3.12 10.09
C LYS A 190 4.60 3.17 9.60
N ILE A 191 3.70 2.80 10.49
CA ILE A 191 2.26 3.02 10.30
C ILE A 191 1.71 3.78 11.50
N TRP A 192 0.78 4.68 11.25
CA TRP A 192 -0.02 5.36 12.26
C TRP A 192 -1.40 4.72 12.27
N VAL A 193 -1.79 4.24 13.44
CA VAL A 193 -3.06 3.53 13.65
C VAL A 193 -3.91 4.37 14.58
N ASP A 194 -5.07 4.80 14.11
CA ASP A 194 -6.07 5.51 14.91
C ASP A 194 -6.42 4.74 16.18
N ALA A 195 -6.37 5.39 17.34
CA ALA A 195 -6.50 4.74 18.62
C ALA A 195 -7.94 4.29 18.97
N GLU A 196 -8.95 4.86 18.31
CA GLU A 196 -10.35 4.54 18.54
C GLU A 196 -10.89 3.53 17.52
N GLN A 197 -10.54 3.73 16.25
CA GLN A 197 -11.06 2.93 15.14
C GLN A 197 -10.14 1.81 14.70
N PHE A 198 -8.90 1.76 15.20
CA PHE A 198 -7.87 0.82 14.75
C PHE A 198 -7.78 0.73 13.23
N ALA A 199 -7.68 1.90 12.60
CA ALA A 199 -7.50 2.05 11.18
C ALA A 199 -6.13 2.68 10.88
N ILE A 200 -5.51 2.30 9.78
CA ILE A 200 -4.30 2.98 9.33
C ILE A 200 -4.70 4.34 8.78
N VAL A 201 -4.13 5.41 9.35
CA VAL A 201 -4.32 6.79 8.89
C VAL A 201 -3.15 7.28 8.03
N LYS A 202 -1.96 6.69 8.24
CA LYS A 202 -0.74 7.04 7.50
C LYS A 202 0.22 5.87 7.44
N ILE A 203 0.92 5.76 6.33
CA ILE A 203 2.07 4.86 6.12
C ILE A 203 3.24 5.69 5.64
N GLU A 204 4.42 5.48 6.23
CA GLU A 204 5.71 5.94 5.71
C GLU A 204 6.67 4.76 5.62
N GLY A 205 7.35 4.62 4.49
CA GLY A 205 8.27 3.50 4.36
C GLY A 205 8.98 3.42 3.04
N GLU A 206 9.60 2.29 2.86
CA GLU A 206 10.30 1.91 1.63
C GLU A 206 10.00 0.44 1.31
N PRO A 207 10.17 0.01 0.05
CA PRO A 207 9.97 -1.39 -0.31
C PRO A 207 10.91 -2.31 0.45
N ALA A 208 10.42 -3.46 0.91
CA ALA A 208 11.26 -4.49 1.53
C ALA A 208 12.31 -5.08 0.56
N LYS A 209 12.06 -4.94 -0.73
CA LYS A 209 12.98 -5.29 -1.81
C LYS A 209 12.77 -4.34 -2.98
N ASN A 210 13.86 -3.75 -3.46
CA ASN A 210 13.78 -2.90 -4.65
C ASN A 210 13.14 -3.67 -5.82
N PRO A 211 12.14 -3.09 -6.48
CA PRO A 211 11.38 -3.77 -7.53
C PRO A 211 12.20 -3.96 -8.82
N SER A 212 13.31 -3.23 -8.98
CA SER A 212 14.15 -3.29 -10.17
C SER A 212 15.62 -2.96 -9.83
N PHE A 213 16.56 -3.54 -10.59
CA PHE A 213 17.97 -3.19 -10.50
C PHE A 213 18.23 -1.69 -10.72
N TRP A 214 17.41 -1.03 -11.54
CA TRP A 214 17.58 0.40 -11.88
C TRP A 214 17.10 1.34 -10.77
N ILE A 215 16.35 0.84 -9.80
CA ILE A 215 15.86 1.59 -8.65
C ILE A 215 16.87 1.42 -7.51
N ARG A 216 17.34 2.53 -6.97
CA ARG A 216 18.25 2.54 -5.82
C ARG A 216 17.48 2.65 -4.52
N ASP A 217 16.70 3.70 -4.40
CA ASP A 217 15.92 4.02 -3.21
C ASP A 217 14.54 4.50 -3.60
N THR A 218 13.52 4.10 -2.84
CA THR A 218 12.16 4.60 -2.98
C THR A 218 11.60 4.91 -1.59
N LYS A 219 11.13 6.13 -1.39
CA LYS A 219 10.38 6.52 -0.20
C LYS A 219 8.91 6.64 -0.58
N ILE A 220 8.04 6.15 0.28
CA ILE A 220 6.60 6.11 0.07
C ILE A 220 5.92 6.73 1.28
N GLU A 221 4.98 7.62 1.02
CA GLU A 221 4.02 8.12 2.00
C GLU A 221 2.61 7.87 1.47
N THR A 222 1.74 7.30 2.29
CA THR A 222 0.32 7.14 1.97
C THR A 222 -0.50 7.68 3.13
N ARG A 223 -1.50 8.50 2.83
CA ARG A 223 -2.48 9.01 3.80
C ARG A 223 -3.85 8.46 3.47
N TYR A 224 -4.64 8.27 4.52
CA TYR A 224 -6.00 7.76 4.43
C TYR A 224 -6.97 8.78 5.02
N VAL A 225 -8.18 8.78 4.52
CA VAL A 225 -9.29 9.60 4.98
C VAL A 225 -10.47 8.71 5.35
N ASN A 226 -11.18 9.08 6.39
CA ASN A 226 -12.45 8.43 6.74
C ASN A 226 -13.57 8.96 5.84
N VAL A 227 -14.25 8.05 5.15
CA VAL A 227 -15.42 8.34 4.33
C VAL A 227 -16.50 7.36 4.76
N ASP A 228 -17.53 7.84 5.46
CA ASP A 228 -18.67 7.02 5.93
C ASP A 228 -18.20 5.76 6.70
N ASP A 229 -17.30 5.94 7.69
CA ASP A 229 -16.67 4.90 8.50
C ASP A 229 -15.67 3.97 7.78
N PHE A 230 -15.41 4.20 6.50
CA PHE A 230 -14.39 3.48 5.73
C PHE A 230 -13.12 4.32 5.55
N TRP A 231 -11.98 3.78 5.95
CA TRP A 231 -10.68 4.42 5.76
C TRP A 231 -10.15 4.10 4.37
N LEU A 232 -10.19 5.09 3.49
CA LEU A 232 -9.81 4.99 2.08
C LEU A 232 -8.59 5.85 1.80
N PRO A 233 -7.73 5.50 0.82
CA PRO A 233 -6.60 6.31 0.44
C PRO A 233 -7.03 7.73 0.04
N GLU A 234 -6.31 8.74 0.52
CA GLU A 234 -6.48 10.13 0.15
C GLU A 234 -5.37 10.59 -0.77
N HIS A 235 -4.15 10.24 -0.40
CA HIS A 235 -2.95 10.65 -1.12
C HIS A 235 -1.87 9.58 -1.02
N ASN A 236 -1.20 9.31 -2.13
CA ASN A 236 0.01 8.52 -2.17
C ASN A 236 1.11 9.31 -2.86
N HIS A 237 2.25 9.42 -2.23
CA HIS A 237 3.44 10.07 -2.76
C HIS A 237 4.62 9.13 -2.69
N SER A 238 5.39 9.03 -3.77
CA SER A 238 6.64 8.29 -3.76
C SER A 238 7.74 9.01 -4.54
N VAL A 239 8.92 9.05 -3.94
CA VAL A 239 10.14 9.56 -4.55
C VAL A 239 11.11 8.42 -4.75
N THR A 240 11.54 8.22 -5.99
CA THR A 240 12.41 7.11 -6.40
C THR A 240 13.69 7.63 -7.02
N ALA A 241 14.84 7.22 -6.47
CA ALA A 241 16.15 7.47 -7.06
C ALA A 241 16.52 6.36 -8.07
N VAL A 242 17.00 6.78 -9.26
CA VAL A 242 17.39 5.89 -10.36
C VAL A 242 18.92 5.79 -10.47
N ARG A 243 19.46 4.58 -10.68
CA ARG A 243 20.92 4.31 -10.65
C ARG A 243 21.74 5.07 -11.68
N LEU A 244 21.20 5.37 -12.85
CA LEU A 244 21.90 6.14 -13.90
C LEU A 244 21.80 7.66 -13.71
N GLY A 245 21.38 8.11 -12.54
CA GLY A 245 21.14 9.51 -12.23
C GLY A 245 19.72 9.93 -12.61
N GLY A 246 19.13 10.68 -11.71
CA GLY A 246 17.75 11.14 -11.80
C GLY A 246 16.84 10.60 -10.72
N HIS A 247 15.68 11.18 -10.66
CA HIS A 247 14.64 10.79 -9.72
C HIS A 247 13.27 10.88 -10.38
N ALA A 248 12.36 10.06 -9.90
CA ALA A 248 10.96 10.08 -10.25
C ALA A 248 10.16 10.50 -9.01
N ASP A 249 9.33 11.51 -9.17
CA ASP A 249 8.34 11.96 -8.21
C ASP A 249 6.97 11.51 -8.70
N PHE A 250 6.28 10.69 -7.92
CA PHE A 250 5.01 10.10 -8.31
C PHE A 250 3.95 10.37 -7.24
N ASN A 251 2.85 10.96 -7.68
CA ASN A 251 1.72 11.34 -6.84
C ASN A 251 0.44 10.70 -7.34
N ILE A 252 -0.39 10.19 -6.42
CA ILE A 252 -1.77 9.79 -6.67
C ILE A 252 -2.65 10.55 -5.68
N GLU A 253 -3.57 11.35 -6.19
CA GLU A 253 -4.64 11.95 -5.41
C GLU A 253 -5.92 11.16 -5.63
N TYR A 254 -6.63 10.84 -4.55
CA TYR A 254 -7.89 10.12 -4.57
C TYR A 254 -9.00 11.07 -4.13
N LYS A 255 -9.99 11.26 -5.00
CA LYS A 255 -11.03 12.31 -4.84
C LYS A 255 -12.42 11.75 -5.08
N ASP A 256 -13.42 12.53 -4.70
CA ASP A 256 -14.82 12.32 -5.05
C ASP A 256 -15.33 10.93 -4.65
N TYR A 257 -14.94 10.44 -3.48
CA TYR A 257 -15.43 9.20 -2.95
C TYR A 257 -16.95 9.26 -2.74
N ARG A 258 -17.63 8.21 -3.21
CA ARG A 258 -19.05 7.98 -2.96
C ARG A 258 -19.25 6.52 -2.63
N ILE A 259 -19.60 6.23 -1.40
CA ILE A 259 -19.98 4.87 -1.00
C ILE A 259 -21.37 4.60 -1.60
N THR A 260 -21.47 3.60 -2.47
CA THR A 260 -22.72 3.25 -3.17
C THR A 260 -23.32 1.95 -2.66
N GLY A 261 -22.62 1.25 -1.76
CA GLY A 261 -23.12 0.07 -1.07
C GLY A 261 -22.26 -0.25 0.13
N ALA A 262 -22.89 -0.40 1.29
CA ALA A 262 -22.24 -0.80 2.54
C ALA A 262 -23.21 -1.58 3.42
N SER A 263 -22.69 -2.51 4.22
CA SER A 263 -23.37 -3.12 5.35
C SER A 263 -23.02 -2.37 6.63
N PRO A 264 -23.87 -2.40 7.68
CA PRO A 264 -23.54 -1.81 8.97
C PRO A 264 -22.25 -2.38 9.53
N LEU A 265 -21.38 -1.51 10.06
CA LEU A 265 -20.22 -1.92 10.85
C LEU A 265 -20.66 -2.15 12.28
N ASN A 266 -20.25 -3.28 12.87
CA ASN A 266 -20.39 -3.51 14.30
C ASN A 266 -19.45 -2.58 15.04
N LYS A 267 -19.97 -1.52 15.70
CA LYS A 267 -19.13 -0.58 16.43
C LYS A 267 -18.47 -1.29 17.61
N LEU A 268 -17.17 -1.09 17.81
CA LEU A 268 -16.41 -1.63 18.95
C LEU A 268 -17.05 -1.32 20.31
N SER A 269 -17.77 -0.20 20.42
CA SER A 269 -18.50 0.18 21.64
C SER A 269 -19.55 -0.85 22.09
N GLU A 270 -20.06 -1.68 21.19
CA GLU A 270 -21.01 -2.74 21.53
C GLU A 270 -20.30 -4.02 22.02
N LEU A 271 -19.03 -4.19 21.70
CA LEU A 271 -18.21 -5.34 22.11
C LEU A 271 -17.42 -5.10 23.40
N TRP A 272 -17.25 -3.84 23.78
CA TRP A 272 -16.63 -3.40 25.03
C TRP A 272 -17.66 -2.74 25.94
N GLY A 273 -18.74 -3.45 26.25
CA GLY A 273 -19.59 -3.07 27.36
C GLY A 273 -18.75 -2.88 28.61
N PRO A 274 -19.10 -1.93 29.53
CA PRO A 274 -18.33 -1.68 30.73
C PRO A 274 -18.12 -3.01 31.45
N ALA A 275 -16.87 -3.32 31.78
CA ALA A 275 -16.52 -4.50 32.57
C ALA A 275 -17.46 -4.58 33.77
N GLY A 276 -18.36 -5.55 33.73
CA GLY A 276 -19.41 -5.68 34.71
C GLY A 276 -18.82 -5.71 36.12
N ASN A 277 -19.20 -4.73 36.93
CA ASN A 277 -19.12 -4.82 38.38
C ASN A 277 -19.97 -6.03 38.80
N THR A 278 -19.35 -7.19 38.90
CA THR A 278 -19.88 -8.28 39.71
C THR A 278 -19.60 -7.94 41.15
N LYS A 279 -20.68 -7.62 41.85
CA LYS A 279 -20.74 -7.55 43.31
C LYS A 279 -20.40 -8.90 43.92
#